data_24b206f066d3ca7e4ebedfc63b950632
#
_entry.id   24b206f066d3ca7e4ebedfc63b950632
#
_cell.length_a   1.000
_cell.length_b   1.000
_cell.length_c   1.000
_cell.angle_alpha   90.00
_cell.angle_beta   90.00
_cell.angle_gamma   90.00
#
_symmetry.space_group_name_H-M   'P 1'
#
loop_
_entity.id
_entity.type
_entity.pdbx_description
1 polymer ?
#
loop_
_entity_poly.entity_id
_entity_poly.type
_entity_poly.pdbx_seq_one_letter_code
_entity_poly.pdbx_strand_id
1 'polypeptide(L)'
;PSMTPQLAPGPRPVVGPGCCLDQTQGRGRRLHLLDLDNLHGSGNPSIRRIDQVRNDYDRLGLMDGDLVYGACMHEPGRWNREHVRRVVHICKVWPKGTVRPVTGKNGADKALVGKALEYVDQGRITWFDDVVIASGDHLFRVAANRMRRLGVTVHLVISSERALADDLRKAADGCILHLGERQCLRHLDVVVDCAKAA
;
A
#
# COMPACT_ATOMS: atom_id res chain seq x y z
N PRO A 1 -12.40 -43.86 -6.45
CA PRO A 1 -12.31 -42.40 -6.56
C PRO A 1 -12.42 -41.77 -5.16
N SER A 2 -11.27 -41.30 -4.65
CA SER A 2 -11.12 -40.73 -3.30
C SER A 2 -11.50 -39.27 -3.40
N MET A 3 -12.59 -38.87 -2.79
CA MET A 3 -13.01 -37.48 -2.64
C MET A 3 -12.13 -36.84 -1.56
N THR A 4 -11.29 -35.90 -1.95
CA THR A 4 -10.56 -35.03 -1.04
C THR A 4 -11.56 -34.01 -0.42
N PRO A 5 -11.66 -33.87 0.92
CA PRO A 5 -12.54 -32.90 1.51
C PRO A 5 -12.05 -31.49 1.18
N GLN A 6 -12.87 -30.69 0.51
CA GLN A 6 -12.66 -29.23 0.40
C GLN A 6 -12.78 -28.62 1.79
N LEU A 7 -11.68 -28.05 2.29
CA LEU A 7 -11.71 -27.20 3.48
C LEU A 7 -12.64 -26.01 3.20
N ALA A 8 -13.63 -25.85 4.05
CA ALA A 8 -14.51 -24.68 4.03
C ALA A 8 -13.67 -23.41 4.23
N PRO A 9 -13.90 -22.32 3.48
CA PRO A 9 -13.20 -21.07 3.68
C PRO A 9 -13.47 -20.58 5.12
N GLY A 10 -12.39 -20.26 5.83
CA GLY A 10 -12.45 -19.71 7.18
C GLY A 10 -13.27 -18.41 7.24
N PRO A 11 -13.77 -18.01 8.42
CA PRO A 11 -14.60 -16.82 8.56
C PRO A 11 -13.81 -15.60 8.07
N ARG A 12 -14.37 -14.89 7.10
CA ARG A 12 -13.83 -13.64 6.58
C ARG A 12 -13.75 -12.61 7.72
N PRO A 13 -12.65 -11.85 7.83
CA PRO A 13 -12.59 -10.78 8.80
C PRO A 13 -13.71 -9.78 8.52
N VAL A 14 -14.53 -9.52 9.54
CA VAL A 14 -15.58 -8.50 9.47
C VAL A 14 -14.89 -7.14 9.46
N VAL A 15 -14.70 -6.57 8.27
CA VAL A 15 -14.30 -5.18 8.10
C VAL A 15 -15.51 -4.34 8.46
N GLY A 16 -15.32 -3.35 9.34
CA GLY A 16 -16.42 -2.46 9.75
C GLY A 16 -17.03 -1.74 8.53
N PRO A 17 -18.29 -1.31 8.60
CA PRO A 17 -18.98 -0.71 7.49
C PRO A 17 -18.25 0.54 7.05
N GLY A 18 -17.75 0.56 5.80
CA GLY A 18 -17.30 1.77 5.14
C GLY A 18 -15.86 1.86 4.63
N CYS A 19 -15.05 0.80 4.65
CA CYS A 19 -13.77 0.87 3.92
C CYS A 19 -14.02 0.82 2.41
N CYS A 20 -13.67 1.90 1.71
CA CYS A 20 -13.88 1.98 0.25
C CYS A 20 -13.02 0.97 -0.54
N LEU A 21 -11.95 0.43 0.04
CA LEU A 21 -11.22 -0.71 -0.56
C LEU A 21 -12.04 -2.01 -0.50
N ASP A 22 -12.96 -2.12 0.44
CA ASP A 22 -13.84 -3.29 0.59
C ASP A 22 -14.98 -3.30 -0.44
N GLN A 23 -15.41 -2.12 -0.92
CA GLN A 23 -16.44 -1.98 -1.95
C GLN A 23 -15.95 -2.40 -3.35
N THR A 24 -14.67 -2.68 -3.49
CA THR A 24 -14.08 -3.22 -4.71
C THR A 24 -14.20 -4.75 -4.82
N GLN A 25 -14.99 -5.39 -3.95
CA GLN A 25 -15.34 -6.81 -4.13
C GLN A 25 -16.06 -7.01 -5.46
N GLY A 26 -15.37 -7.65 -6.41
CA GLY A 26 -15.87 -7.86 -7.78
C GLY A 26 -15.16 -7.00 -8.83
N ARG A 27 -14.29 -6.07 -8.44
CA ARG A 27 -13.32 -5.43 -9.33
C ARG A 27 -12.08 -6.32 -9.48
N GLY A 28 -11.32 -6.10 -10.52
CA GLY A 28 -10.18 -6.93 -10.86
C GLY A 28 -8.97 -6.76 -9.93
N ARG A 29 -7.80 -6.92 -10.48
CA ARG A 29 -6.53 -6.96 -9.75
C ARG A 29 -6.10 -5.58 -9.26
N ARG A 30 -5.46 -5.55 -8.09
CA ARG A 30 -4.82 -4.34 -7.55
C ARG A 30 -3.30 -4.44 -7.60
N LEU A 31 -2.67 -3.29 -7.79
CA LEU A 31 -1.23 -3.12 -7.60
C LEU A 31 -0.99 -2.37 -6.30
N HIS A 32 -0.23 -2.95 -5.39
CA HIS A 32 0.18 -2.32 -4.13
C HIS A 32 1.65 -1.91 -4.21
N LEU A 33 1.93 -0.62 -3.99
CA LEU A 33 3.26 -0.03 -3.91
C LEU A 33 3.53 0.37 -2.46
N LEU A 34 4.36 -0.39 -1.75
CA LEU A 34 4.57 -0.27 -0.31
C LEU A 34 5.91 0.40 0.00
N ASP A 35 5.87 1.66 0.36
CA ASP A 35 6.99 2.35 0.98
C ASP A 35 7.03 1.99 2.48
N LEU A 36 7.81 0.97 2.80
CA LEU A 36 7.84 0.40 4.13
C LEU A 36 8.49 1.31 5.16
N ASP A 37 9.41 2.19 4.74
CA ASP A 37 10.02 3.17 5.65
C ASP A 37 8.98 4.22 6.08
N ASN A 38 8.17 4.69 5.14
CA ASN A 38 7.07 5.61 5.41
C ASN A 38 5.98 4.96 6.28
N LEU A 39 5.56 3.74 5.97
CA LEU A 39 4.56 3.00 6.75
C LEU A 39 5.02 2.69 8.17
N HIS A 40 6.30 2.36 8.35
CA HIS A 40 6.87 2.15 9.67
C HIS A 40 7.09 3.47 10.44
N GLY A 41 7.13 4.61 9.73
CA GLY A 41 7.51 5.93 10.27
C GLY A 41 9.01 6.06 10.56
N SER A 42 9.83 5.14 10.05
CA SER A 42 11.28 5.09 10.28
C SER A 42 11.95 4.09 9.34
N GLY A 43 13.12 4.40 8.83
CA GLY A 43 14.00 3.44 8.13
C GLY A 43 14.66 2.41 9.08
N ASN A 44 14.40 2.51 10.40
CA ASN A 44 14.96 1.60 11.41
C ASN A 44 13.88 1.18 12.45
N PRO A 45 12.76 0.57 12.01
CA PRO A 45 11.65 0.23 12.88
C PRO A 45 12.00 -0.92 13.85
N SER A 46 11.32 -0.99 14.99
CA SER A 46 11.36 -2.17 15.86
C SER A 46 10.65 -3.36 15.20
N ILE A 47 11.02 -4.59 15.58
CA ILE A 47 10.34 -5.80 15.11
C ILE A 47 8.84 -5.73 15.39
N ARG A 48 8.44 -5.31 16.58
CA ARG A 48 7.03 -5.11 16.95
C ARG A 48 6.30 -4.14 15.99
N ARG A 49 6.97 -3.04 15.58
CA ARG A 49 6.37 -2.09 14.64
C ARG A 49 6.20 -2.69 13.24
N ILE A 50 7.17 -3.50 12.80
CA ILE A 50 7.09 -4.23 11.52
C ILE A 50 5.87 -5.15 11.51
N ASP A 51 5.71 -5.97 12.57
CA ASP A 51 4.59 -6.90 12.69
C ASP A 51 3.24 -6.17 12.79
N GLN A 52 3.20 -5.06 13.53
CA GLN A 52 2.00 -4.23 13.64
C GLN A 52 1.57 -3.67 12.28
N VAL A 53 2.49 -3.05 11.53
CA VAL A 53 2.22 -2.50 10.20
C VAL A 53 1.73 -3.59 9.26
N ARG A 54 2.35 -4.78 9.29
CA ARG A 54 1.90 -5.91 8.49
C ARG A 54 0.47 -6.32 8.84
N ASN A 55 0.16 -6.50 10.13
CA ASN A 55 -1.16 -6.88 10.61
C ASN A 55 -2.22 -5.83 10.28
N ASP A 56 -1.88 -4.54 10.41
CA ASP A 56 -2.80 -3.45 10.09
C ASP A 56 -3.07 -3.40 8.57
N TYR A 57 -2.05 -3.65 7.76
CA TYR A 57 -2.18 -3.69 6.30
C TYR A 57 -3.01 -4.89 5.83
N ASP A 58 -2.86 -6.06 6.44
CA ASP A 58 -3.69 -7.24 6.12
C ASP A 58 -5.18 -6.99 6.32
N ARG A 59 -5.51 -6.16 7.31
CA ARG A 59 -6.90 -5.76 7.58
C ARG A 59 -7.50 -4.82 6.52
N LEU A 60 -6.68 -4.23 5.67
CA LEU A 60 -7.15 -3.45 4.51
C LEU A 60 -7.62 -4.35 3.36
N GLY A 61 -7.47 -5.67 3.49
CA GLY A 61 -8.02 -6.65 2.56
C GLY A 61 -7.14 -6.86 1.33
N LEU A 62 -5.88 -7.30 1.52
CA LEU A 62 -5.11 -7.92 0.44
C LEU A 62 -5.88 -9.14 -0.07
N MET A 63 -6.10 -9.19 -1.37
CA MET A 63 -6.86 -10.27 -2.03
C MET A 63 -5.91 -11.21 -2.79
N ASP A 64 -6.35 -12.45 -2.97
CA ASP A 64 -5.69 -13.37 -3.89
C ASP A 64 -5.72 -12.77 -5.30
N GLY A 65 -4.54 -12.65 -5.91
CA GLY A 65 -4.37 -12.01 -7.21
C GLY A 65 -3.85 -10.57 -7.18
N ASP A 66 -3.84 -9.92 -6.02
CA ASP A 66 -3.18 -8.62 -5.87
C ASP A 66 -1.67 -8.75 -6.07
N LEU A 67 -1.09 -7.77 -6.74
CA LEU A 67 0.34 -7.68 -6.91
C LEU A 67 0.94 -6.68 -5.93
N VAL A 68 1.92 -7.13 -5.17
CA VAL A 68 2.57 -6.31 -4.14
C VAL A 68 4.02 -6.04 -4.51
N TYR A 69 4.41 -4.77 -4.53
CA TYR A 69 5.80 -4.33 -4.56
C TYR A 69 6.08 -3.48 -3.33
N GLY A 70 7.03 -3.93 -2.52
CA GLY A 70 7.51 -3.20 -1.36
C GLY A 70 8.99 -2.83 -1.50
N ALA A 71 9.37 -1.73 -0.89
CA ALA A 71 10.76 -1.35 -0.72
C ALA A 71 11.02 -0.83 0.69
N CYS A 72 12.21 -1.11 1.21
CA CYS A 72 12.69 -0.57 2.48
C CYS A 72 14.16 -0.17 2.34
N MET A 73 14.58 0.82 3.11
CA MET A 73 15.97 1.27 3.11
C MET A 73 16.90 0.22 3.72
N HIS A 74 18.00 0.01 3.04
CA HIS A 74 19.13 -0.78 3.53
C HIS A 74 20.41 0.08 3.47
N GLU A 75 21.03 0.32 4.63
CA GLU A 75 22.29 1.07 4.70
C GLU A 75 23.49 0.10 4.70
N PRO A 76 24.27 -0.01 3.61
CA PRO A 76 25.38 -0.96 3.52
C PRO A 76 26.47 -0.74 4.56
N GLY A 77 26.62 0.49 5.09
CA GLY A 77 27.60 0.82 6.14
C GLY A 77 27.17 0.45 7.56
N ARG A 78 25.92 0.09 7.78
CA ARG A 78 25.36 -0.30 9.08
C ARG A 78 25.18 -1.81 9.20
N TRP A 79 26.24 -2.58 8.96
CA TRP A 79 26.21 -4.04 9.12
C TRP A 79 26.26 -4.47 10.60
N ASN A 80 25.43 -3.88 11.46
CA ASN A 80 25.21 -4.50 12.76
C ASN A 80 24.15 -5.60 12.62
N ARG A 81 24.26 -6.64 13.45
CA ARG A 81 23.35 -7.79 13.41
C ARG A 81 21.88 -7.38 13.53
N GLU A 82 21.60 -6.30 14.24
CA GLU A 82 20.25 -5.82 14.49
C GLU A 82 19.61 -5.21 13.24
N HIS A 83 20.35 -4.39 12.48
CA HIS A 83 19.86 -3.84 11.21
C HIS A 83 19.58 -4.94 10.19
N VAL A 84 20.52 -5.87 10.01
CA VAL A 84 20.32 -7.02 9.11
C VAL A 84 19.10 -7.84 9.55
N ARG A 85 18.95 -8.12 10.84
CA ARG A 85 17.80 -8.85 11.38
C ARG A 85 16.47 -8.16 11.05
N ARG A 86 16.40 -6.84 11.16
CA ARG A 86 15.18 -6.06 10.83
C ARG A 86 14.87 -6.13 9.35
N VAL A 87 15.84 -5.87 8.47
CA VAL A 87 15.64 -5.96 7.01
C VAL A 87 15.17 -7.36 6.60
N VAL A 88 15.82 -8.40 7.13
CA VAL A 88 15.41 -9.80 6.89
C VAL A 88 13.98 -10.04 7.40
N HIS A 89 13.63 -9.52 8.57
CA HIS A 89 12.29 -9.66 9.12
C HIS A 89 11.24 -8.94 8.25
N ILE A 90 11.52 -7.71 7.81
CA ILE A 90 10.66 -7.00 6.85
C ILE A 90 10.42 -7.86 5.60
N CYS A 91 11.49 -8.36 4.96
CA CYS A 91 11.34 -9.19 3.76
C CYS A 91 10.59 -10.52 4.01
N LYS A 92 10.59 -11.01 5.26
CA LYS A 92 9.97 -12.29 5.64
C LYS A 92 8.48 -12.18 5.94
N VAL A 93 8.02 -11.07 6.52
CA VAL A 93 6.61 -10.90 6.91
C VAL A 93 5.71 -10.53 5.72
N TRP A 94 6.27 -10.02 4.63
CA TRP A 94 5.55 -9.79 3.39
C TRP A 94 5.63 -11.01 2.46
N PRO A 95 4.72 -11.15 1.48
CA PRO A 95 4.76 -12.26 0.53
C PRO A 95 6.16 -12.41 -0.10
N LYS A 96 6.61 -13.64 -0.29
CA LYS A 96 7.96 -13.94 -0.76
C LYS A 96 8.28 -13.23 -2.08
N GLY A 97 9.40 -12.53 -2.12
CA GLY A 97 9.91 -11.85 -3.33
C GLY A 97 9.26 -10.51 -3.66
N THR A 98 8.34 -10.02 -2.80
CA THR A 98 7.64 -8.75 -3.04
C THR A 98 8.37 -7.54 -2.48
N VAL A 99 9.22 -7.71 -1.47
CA VAL A 99 9.96 -6.62 -0.83
C VAL A 99 11.42 -6.62 -1.26
N ARG A 100 11.91 -5.44 -1.65
CA ARG A 100 13.33 -5.22 -2.02
C ARG A 100 13.99 -4.25 -1.05
N PRO A 101 15.07 -4.65 -0.37
CA PRO A 101 15.97 -3.73 0.29
C PRO A 101 16.69 -2.87 -0.76
N VAL A 102 16.71 -1.57 -0.55
CA VAL A 102 17.32 -0.60 -1.47
C VAL A 102 18.25 0.36 -0.71
N THR A 103 19.22 0.93 -1.39
CA THR A 103 20.23 1.82 -0.81
C THR A 103 20.08 3.25 -1.30
N GLY A 104 20.61 4.20 -0.54
CA GLY A 104 20.68 5.61 -0.90
C GLY A 104 19.49 6.44 -0.46
N LYS A 105 19.67 7.76 -0.51
CA LYS A 105 18.63 8.72 -0.12
C LYS A 105 17.37 8.58 -0.97
N ASN A 106 16.21 8.42 -0.32
CA ASN A 106 14.91 8.17 -0.95
C ASN A 106 14.97 6.94 -1.88
N GLY A 107 15.76 5.91 -1.51
CA GLY A 107 15.94 4.72 -2.36
C GLY A 107 14.65 3.94 -2.53
N ALA A 108 13.87 3.78 -1.45
CA ALA A 108 12.59 3.07 -1.47
C ALA A 108 11.59 3.78 -2.40
N ASP A 109 11.39 5.10 -2.23
CA ASP A 109 10.49 5.89 -3.06
C ASP A 109 10.88 5.81 -4.55
N LYS A 110 12.16 6.03 -4.86
CA LYS A 110 12.66 5.99 -6.24
C LYS A 110 12.45 4.62 -6.88
N ALA A 111 12.69 3.54 -6.13
CA ALA A 111 12.50 2.18 -6.63
C ALA A 111 11.02 1.91 -6.94
N LEU A 112 10.12 2.33 -6.06
CA LEU A 112 8.67 2.13 -6.22
C LEU A 112 8.08 3.03 -7.31
N VAL A 113 8.44 4.31 -7.34
CA VAL A 113 8.04 5.24 -8.40
C VAL A 113 8.56 4.76 -9.75
N GLY A 114 9.83 4.34 -9.82
CA GLY A 114 10.41 3.77 -11.03
C GLY A 114 9.64 2.54 -11.50
N LYS A 115 9.26 1.64 -10.56
CA LYS A 115 8.44 0.46 -10.89
C LYS A 115 7.04 0.83 -11.39
N ALA A 116 6.39 1.79 -10.75
CA ALA A 116 5.09 2.30 -11.20
C ALA A 116 5.16 2.88 -12.61
N LEU A 117 6.16 3.71 -12.89
CA LEU A 117 6.36 4.30 -14.21
C LEU A 117 6.72 3.26 -15.27
N GLU A 118 7.50 2.23 -14.94
CA GLU A 118 7.75 1.08 -15.82
C GLU A 118 6.44 0.41 -16.27
N TYR A 119 5.50 0.18 -15.33
CA TYR A 119 4.19 -0.39 -15.66
C TYR A 119 3.36 0.53 -16.54
N VAL A 120 3.42 1.85 -16.30
CA VAL A 120 2.77 2.87 -17.13
C VAL A 120 3.35 2.88 -18.53
N ASP A 121 4.68 2.93 -18.67
CA ASP A 121 5.37 3.02 -19.97
C ASP A 121 5.21 1.75 -20.82
N GLN A 122 5.07 0.60 -20.18
CA GLN A 122 4.82 -0.69 -20.83
C GLN A 122 3.33 -0.96 -21.09
N GLY A 123 2.42 -0.06 -20.73
CA GLY A 123 0.98 -0.24 -20.82
C GLY A 123 0.40 -1.29 -19.86
N ARG A 124 1.23 -1.87 -19.00
CA ARG A 124 0.83 -2.93 -18.05
C ARG A 124 -0.02 -2.43 -16.90
N ILE A 125 0.01 -1.12 -16.64
CA ILE A 125 -0.77 -0.53 -15.56
C ILE A 125 -2.27 -0.73 -15.76
N THR A 126 -2.74 -0.84 -17.01
CA THR A 126 -4.14 -1.12 -17.34
C THR A 126 -4.61 -2.55 -17.03
N TRP A 127 -3.69 -3.42 -16.58
CA TRP A 127 -4.05 -4.74 -16.06
C TRP A 127 -4.62 -4.68 -14.64
N PHE A 128 -4.59 -3.51 -14.03
CA PHE A 128 -5.10 -3.25 -12.69
C PHE A 128 -6.23 -2.23 -12.77
N ASP A 129 -7.29 -2.45 -12.02
CA ASP A 129 -8.37 -1.47 -11.88
C ASP A 129 -7.98 -0.42 -10.85
N ASP A 130 -7.28 -0.84 -9.81
CA ASP A 130 -6.87 0.02 -8.71
C ASP A 130 -5.36 -0.11 -8.43
N VAL A 131 -4.76 1.01 -8.04
CA VAL A 131 -3.40 1.07 -7.48
C VAL A 131 -3.48 1.63 -6.08
N VAL A 132 -2.84 0.96 -5.14
CA VAL A 132 -2.70 1.39 -3.75
C VAL A 132 -1.27 1.86 -3.52
N ILE A 133 -1.08 3.16 -3.31
CA ILE A 133 0.21 3.73 -2.93
C ILE A 133 0.24 3.86 -1.41
N ALA A 134 1.04 3.04 -0.76
CA ALA A 134 1.22 3.05 0.68
C ALA A 134 2.42 3.94 1.07
N SER A 135 2.24 5.24 0.84
CA SER A 135 3.19 6.32 1.18
C SER A 135 2.47 7.66 1.19
N GLY A 136 3.00 8.61 1.95
CA GLY A 136 2.61 10.02 1.91
C GLY A 136 3.56 10.93 1.12
N ASP A 137 4.65 10.37 0.54
CA ASP A 137 5.71 11.17 -0.08
C ASP A 137 5.27 11.77 -1.44
N HIS A 138 5.60 13.05 -1.65
CA HIS A 138 5.30 13.82 -2.87
C HIS A 138 5.90 13.20 -4.15
N LEU A 139 6.96 12.39 -4.04
CA LEU A 139 7.60 11.74 -5.19
C LEU A 139 6.64 10.85 -5.98
N PHE A 140 5.64 10.27 -5.32
CA PHE A 140 4.63 9.43 -5.97
C PHE A 140 3.63 10.20 -6.83
N ARG A 141 3.54 11.54 -6.70
CA ARG A 141 2.58 12.38 -7.45
C ARG A 141 2.63 12.16 -8.96
N VAL A 142 3.84 12.08 -9.53
CA VAL A 142 4.00 11.92 -10.98
C VAL A 142 3.43 10.60 -11.45
N ALA A 143 3.73 9.51 -10.75
CA ALA A 143 3.19 8.18 -11.06
C ALA A 143 1.67 8.16 -10.89
N ALA A 144 1.15 8.68 -9.78
CA ALA A 144 -0.30 8.75 -9.50
C ALA A 144 -1.06 9.47 -10.62
N ASN A 145 -0.59 10.66 -11.03
CA ASN A 145 -1.23 11.42 -12.11
C ASN A 145 -1.20 10.69 -13.46
N ARG A 146 -0.12 9.96 -13.77
CA ARG A 146 -0.03 9.19 -15.02
C ARG A 146 -0.98 7.99 -15.00
N MET A 147 -1.07 7.27 -13.89
CA MET A 147 -1.99 6.13 -13.73
C MET A 147 -3.46 6.56 -13.86
N ARG A 148 -3.85 7.66 -13.21
CA ARG A 148 -5.21 8.22 -13.33
C ARG A 148 -5.58 8.59 -14.77
N ARG A 149 -4.67 9.20 -15.53
CA ARG A 149 -4.90 9.52 -16.94
C ARG A 149 -5.16 8.28 -17.81
N LEU A 150 -4.74 7.11 -17.35
CA LEU A 150 -4.97 5.82 -18.00
C LEU A 150 -6.22 5.11 -17.46
N GLY A 151 -7.02 5.79 -16.61
CA GLY A 151 -8.28 5.26 -16.07
C GLY A 151 -8.12 4.34 -14.86
N VAL A 152 -6.92 4.27 -14.27
CA VAL A 152 -6.66 3.45 -13.07
C VAL A 152 -6.93 4.29 -11.82
N THR A 153 -7.76 3.79 -10.92
CA THR A 153 -8.05 4.46 -9.64
C THR A 153 -6.85 4.38 -8.70
N VAL A 154 -6.45 5.52 -8.13
CA VAL A 154 -5.31 5.61 -7.21
C VAL A 154 -5.77 5.85 -5.79
N HIS A 155 -5.54 4.89 -4.91
CA HIS A 155 -5.77 4.95 -3.47
C HIS A 155 -4.47 5.24 -2.72
N LEU A 156 -4.57 5.86 -1.56
CA LEU A 156 -3.44 6.08 -0.66
C LEU A 156 -3.66 5.34 0.66
N VAL A 157 -2.58 4.78 1.19
CA VAL A 157 -2.50 4.29 2.57
C VAL A 157 -1.39 5.04 3.27
N ILE A 158 -1.71 5.72 4.36
CA ILE A 158 -0.77 6.56 5.11
C ILE A 158 -0.65 6.10 6.56
N SER A 159 0.51 6.27 7.14
CA SER A 159 0.76 6.01 8.57
C SER A 159 0.47 7.23 9.46
N SER A 160 0.40 8.43 8.85
CA SER A 160 0.12 9.69 9.53
C SER A 160 -0.34 10.74 8.51
N GLU A 161 -1.36 11.52 8.85
CA GLU A 161 -1.82 12.64 8.02
C GLU A 161 -0.73 13.70 7.81
N ARG A 162 0.10 13.92 8.82
CA ARG A 162 1.22 14.88 8.74
C ARG A 162 2.28 14.49 7.71
N ALA A 163 2.35 13.20 7.35
CA ALA A 163 3.29 12.70 6.36
C ALA A 163 2.72 12.75 4.94
N LEU A 164 1.44 13.09 4.76
CA LEU A 164 0.81 13.15 3.45
C LEU A 164 1.04 14.50 2.78
N ALA A 165 1.77 14.50 1.68
CA ALA A 165 1.97 15.67 0.85
C ALA A 165 0.67 16.09 0.14
N ASP A 166 0.37 17.40 0.14
CA ASP A 166 -0.86 17.95 -0.46
C ASP A 166 -0.99 17.67 -1.95
N ASP A 167 0.12 17.68 -2.67
CA ASP A 167 0.13 17.41 -4.10
C ASP A 167 -0.11 15.93 -4.42
N LEU A 168 0.32 15.01 -3.55
CA LEU A 168 -0.02 13.59 -3.65
C LEU A 168 -1.50 13.36 -3.29
N ARG A 169 -2.02 14.03 -2.25
CA ARG A 169 -3.44 14.01 -1.89
C ARG A 169 -4.33 14.37 -3.08
N LYS A 170 -3.96 15.43 -3.82
CA LYS A 170 -4.68 15.89 -5.03
C LYS A 170 -4.52 14.93 -6.22
N ALA A 171 -3.41 14.23 -6.28
CA ALA A 171 -3.14 13.28 -7.35
C ALA A 171 -3.90 11.96 -7.20
N ALA A 172 -4.35 11.60 -6.02
CA ALA A 172 -5.18 10.42 -5.79
C ALA A 172 -6.67 10.74 -6.02
N ASP A 173 -7.43 9.82 -6.64
CA ASP A 173 -8.88 9.94 -6.86
C ASP A 173 -9.69 8.86 -6.13
N GLY A 174 -9.03 7.85 -5.62
CA GLY A 174 -9.59 6.82 -4.75
C GLY A 174 -9.61 7.24 -3.27
N CYS A 175 -9.65 6.25 -2.40
CA CYS A 175 -9.68 6.43 -0.96
C CYS A 175 -8.32 6.84 -0.39
N ILE A 176 -8.34 7.60 0.70
CA ILE A 176 -7.18 7.86 1.54
C ILE A 176 -7.44 7.19 2.89
N LEU A 177 -6.65 6.19 3.21
CA LEU A 177 -6.82 5.35 4.39
C LEU A 177 -5.69 5.60 5.38
N HIS A 178 -6.04 5.79 6.65
CA HIS A 178 -5.05 5.86 7.73
C HIS A 178 -4.79 4.46 8.29
N LEU A 179 -3.53 4.01 8.20
CA LEU A 179 -3.12 2.72 8.71
C LEU A 179 -3.19 2.71 10.25
N GLY A 180 -3.96 1.80 10.81
CA GLY A 180 -4.17 1.68 12.27
C GLY A 180 -5.44 2.33 12.78
N GLU A 181 -5.94 3.42 12.19
CA GLU A 181 -7.18 4.06 12.62
C GLU A 181 -8.42 3.55 11.90
N ARG A 182 -8.24 2.80 10.82
CA ARG A 182 -9.31 2.27 9.95
C ARG A 182 -10.27 3.35 9.41
N GLN A 183 -9.84 4.61 9.38
CA GLN A 183 -10.63 5.71 8.86
C GLN A 183 -10.30 5.96 7.40
N CYS A 184 -11.35 6.11 6.59
CA CYS A 184 -11.23 6.62 5.23
C CYS A 184 -11.44 8.13 5.28
N LEU A 185 -10.36 8.90 5.19
CA LEU A 185 -10.39 10.35 5.30
C LEU A 185 -11.21 11.02 4.19
N ARG A 186 -11.15 10.49 2.98
CA ARG A 186 -11.88 11.09 1.84
C ARG A 186 -13.37 10.79 1.86
N HIS A 187 -13.80 9.71 2.47
CA HIS A 187 -15.21 9.37 2.57
C HIS A 187 -15.97 10.31 3.52
N LEU A 188 -15.29 10.89 4.50
CA LEU A 188 -15.87 11.88 5.39
C LEU A 188 -16.14 13.20 4.66
N ASP A 189 -15.24 13.63 3.78
CA ASP A 189 -15.38 14.88 3.00
C ASP A 189 -16.57 14.79 2.01
N VAL A 190 -16.75 13.64 1.36
CA VAL A 190 -17.86 13.42 0.39
C VAL A 190 -19.22 13.35 1.09
N VAL A 191 -19.31 12.76 2.28
CA VAL A 191 -20.57 12.68 3.05
C VAL A 191 -21.02 14.06 3.53
N VAL A 192 -20.08 14.96 3.87
CA VAL A 192 -20.40 16.33 4.28
C VAL A 192 -20.96 17.15 3.11
N ASP A 193 -20.43 16.97 1.89
CA ASP A 193 -20.92 17.72 0.73
C ASP A 193 -22.31 17.19 0.24
N CYS A 194 -22.58 15.91 0.35
CA CYS A 194 -23.93 15.37 0.06
C CYS A 194 -25.01 15.85 1.06
N ALA A 195 -24.63 16.06 2.33
CA ALA A 195 -25.54 16.59 3.34
C ALA A 195 -25.85 18.09 3.19
N LYS A 196 -24.99 18.83 2.47
CA LYS A 196 -25.25 20.26 2.15
C LYS A 196 -26.02 20.49 0.86
N ALA A 197 -26.22 19.46 0.06
CA ALA A 197 -26.94 19.51 -1.21
C ALA A 197 -28.41 19.03 -1.11
N ALA A 198 -28.86 18.64 0.09
CA ALA A 198 -30.24 18.29 0.42
C ALA A 198 -30.87 19.36 1.30
#